data_becf6a0e08d41162999852578cd10a05
#
_entry.id   becf6a0e08d41162999852578cd10a05
#
_cell.length_a   1.000
_cell.length_b   1.000
_cell.length_c   1.000
_cell.angle_alpha   90.00
_cell.angle_beta   90.00
_cell.angle_gamma   90.00
#
_symmetry.space_group_name_H-M   'P 1'
#
loop_
_entity.id
_entity.type
_entity.pdbx_description
1 polymer ?
#
loop_
_entity_poly.entity_id
_entity_poly.type
_entity_poly.pdbx_seq_one_letter_code
_entity_poly.pdbx_strand_id
1 'polypeptide(L)'
;MAFLMVLLVIILIIAFKSIKIVKQAEVYVIERLGKYHKIADAGLTIIVPFIDHVRSVVSLKQQTMDIPPQGVITKDNVTITIDTVVFYKITDPAKAVYEIQSLKKGIEYLAITTIRDIVGKMDLDSTFSSRDAINDQLRVILDEATDQWGCKIDRVEIKDITPPADIRDAMEKQMNAERNKRALILQAEGERQSAITIAEGQKEAAILQAEADKESKIRRAAGEAEAIKQVAQAKAKEVEMIYAAMKKAEPDEKLVQLKSLESLEKIADGEANKVFIPFEATSALSSLGAVKEILKDDTKKSK
;
A
#
# COMPACT_ATOMS: atom_id res chain seq x y z
N MET A 1 55.37 50.09 -53.54
CA MET A 1 54.36 49.06 -53.82
C MET A 1 54.61 47.79 -52.96
N ALA A 2 55.78 47.14 -53.00
CA ALA A 2 56.05 45.90 -52.20
C ALA A 2 55.93 46.09 -50.67
N PHE A 3 56.42 47.19 -50.09
CA PHE A 3 56.32 47.52 -48.69
C PHE A 3 54.85 47.64 -48.21
N LEU A 4 53.99 48.31 -48.99
CA LEU A 4 52.56 48.39 -48.68
C LEU A 4 51.83 47.03 -48.72
N MET A 5 52.24 46.19 -49.70
CA MET A 5 51.70 44.82 -49.75
C MET A 5 52.12 43.99 -48.52
N VAL A 6 53.39 44.06 -48.09
CA VAL A 6 53.87 43.38 -46.89
C VAL A 6 53.17 43.88 -45.65
N LEU A 7 52.96 45.18 -45.49
CA LEU A 7 52.25 45.79 -44.39
C LEU A 7 50.78 45.29 -44.33
N LEU A 8 50.09 45.26 -45.46
CA LEU A 8 48.74 44.81 -45.63
C LEU A 8 48.59 43.32 -45.20
N VAL A 9 49.52 42.46 -45.64
CA VAL A 9 49.57 41.06 -45.29
C VAL A 9 49.78 40.90 -43.77
N ILE A 10 50.64 41.65 -43.12
CA ILE A 10 50.90 41.65 -41.72
C ILE A 10 49.61 42.05 -40.95
N ILE A 11 48.91 43.09 -41.34
CA ILE A 11 47.66 43.54 -40.75
C ILE A 11 46.58 42.44 -40.86
N LEU A 12 46.50 41.78 -42.01
CA LEU A 12 45.54 40.72 -42.27
C LEU A 12 45.82 39.48 -41.39
N ILE A 13 47.11 39.12 -41.24
CA ILE A 13 47.50 38.02 -40.30
C ILE A 13 47.16 38.36 -38.83
N ILE A 14 47.41 39.61 -38.42
CA ILE A 14 47.07 40.11 -37.10
C ILE A 14 45.56 40.08 -36.89
N ALA A 15 44.78 40.53 -37.88
CA ALA A 15 43.30 40.50 -37.82
C ALA A 15 42.76 39.05 -37.67
N PHE A 16 43.30 38.11 -38.47
CA PHE A 16 42.92 36.71 -38.35
C PHE A 16 43.27 36.10 -36.97
N LYS A 17 44.42 36.39 -36.42
CA LYS A 17 44.84 35.91 -35.07
C LYS A 17 44.09 36.61 -33.96
N SER A 18 43.47 37.77 -34.19
CA SER A 18 42.70 38.54 -33.23
C SER A 18 41.34 37.91 -32.90
N ILE A 19 40.80 37.12 -33.82
CA ILE A 19 39.47 36.51 -33.68
C ILE A 19 39.61 35.17 -32.97
N LYS A 20 38.96 35.04 -31.82
CA LYS A 20 38.82 33.75 -31.07
C LYS A 20 37.33 33.44 -30.93
N ILE A 21 37.00 32.18 -31.18
CA ILE A 21 35.65 31.64 -30.97
C ILE A 21 35.69 30.85 -29.63
N VAL A 22 34.88 31.32 -28.71
CA VAL A 22 34.69 30.64 -27.40
C VAL A 22 33.50 29.71 -27.50
N LYS A 23 33.66 28.45 -27.10
CA LYS A 23 32.60 27.44 -27.13
C LYS A 23 31.54 27.73 -26.06
N GLN A 24 30.33 27.25 -26.31
CA GLN A 24 29.24 27.36 -25.33
C GLN A 24 29.58 26.66 -24.02
N ALA A 25 29.24 27.28 -22.88
CA ALA A 25 29.56 26.86 -21.55
C ALA A 25 31.06 26.78 -21.23
N GLU A 26 31.91 27.44 -22.01
CA GLU A 26 33.29 27.74 -21.69
C GLU A 26 33.49 29.25 -21.65
N VAL A 27 34.45 29.72 -20.87
CA VAL A 27 34.88 31.11 -20.82
C VAL A 27 36.39 31.18 -20.84
N TYR A 28 36.92 32.21 -21.51
CA TYR A 28 38.35 32.46 -21.55
C TYR A 28 38.68 33.59 -20.58
N VAL A 29 39.58 33.33 -19.65
CA VAL A 29 40.17 34.35 -18.80
C VAL A 29 41.35 34.97 -19.57
N ILE A 30 41.26 36.26 -19.87
CA ILE A 30 42.24 36.98 -20.69
C ILE A 30 43.06 37.92 -19.81
N GLU A 31 44.37 37.76 -19.91
CA GLU A 31 45.37 38.63 -19.31
C GLU A 31 45.90 39.61 -20.38
N ARG A 32 46.14 40.86 -19.98
CA ARG A 32 46.84 41.86 -20.76
C ARG A 32 48.12 42.25 -20.05
N LEU A 33 49.27 41.97 -20.68
CA LEU A 33 50.58 42.24 -20.08
C LEU A 33 50.72 41.70 -18.63
N GLY A 34 50.20 40.50 -18.39
CA GLY A 34 50.28 39.83 -17.08
C GLY A 34 49.25 40.29 -16.04
N LYS A 35 48.33 41.19 -16.38
CA LYS A 35 47.22 41.61 -15.51
C LYS A 35 45.89 41.07 -16.03
N TYR A 36 44.99 40.67 -15.12
CA TYR A 36 43.63 40.35 -15.49
C TYR A 36 43.00 41.50 -16.30
N HIS A 37 42.40 41.20 -17.41
CA HIS A 37 41.78 42.21 -18.28
C HIS A 37 40.25 42.00 -18.39
N LYS A 38 39.83 40.84 -18.85
CA LYS A 38 38.40 40.51 -19.02
C LYS A 38 38.17 39.01 -19.11
N ILE A 39 36.93 38.63 -18.91
CA ILE A 39 36.40 37.30 -19.24
C ILE A 39 35.76 37.41 -20.63
N ALA A 40 36.04 36.45 -21.49
CA ALA A 40 35.41 36.31 -22.79
C ALA A 40 34.36 35.18 -22.69
N ASP A 41 33.09 35.55 -22.82
CA ASP A 41 31.96 34.65 -22.86
C ASP A 41 31.86 33.93 -24.20
N ALA A 42 30.95 32.92 -24.25
CA ALA A 42 30.71 32.14 -25.46
C ALA A 42 30.33 33.02 -26.67
N GLY A 43 30.95 32.77 -27.78
CA GLY A 43 30.76 33.50 -29.02
C GLY A 43 32.06 34.00 -29.59
N LEU A 44 31.97 35.06 -30.43
CA LEU A 44 33.11 35.66 -31.10
C LEU A 44 33.72 36.74 -30.20
N THR A 45 34.98 36.55 -29.83
CA THR A 45 35.75 37.51 -29.03
C THR A 45 36.97 37.98 -29.79
N ILE A 46 37.22 39.32 -29.73
CA ILE A 46 38.39 39.94 -30.32
C ILE A 46 39.43 40.13 -29.21
N ILE A 47 40.62 39.60 -29.43
CA ILE A 47 41.81 39.79 -28.58
C ILE A 47 42.92 40.48 -29.36
N VAL A 48 43.75 41.25 -28.67
CA VAL A 48 44.91 41.90 -29.29
C VAL A 48 46.08 40.92 -29.26
N PRO A 49 46.51 40.35 -30.43
CA PRO A 49 47.64 39.43 -30.46
C PRO A 49 48.89 40.08 -29.87
N PHE A 50 49.74 39.28 -29.24
CA PHE A 50 51.00 39.71 -28.56
C PHE A 50 50.80 40.44 -27.21
N ILE A 51 49.72 41.16 -27.02
CA ILE A 51 49.43 41.91 -25.78
C ILE A 51 48.49 41.11 -24.88
N ASP A 52 47.43 40.55 -25.49
CA ASP A 52 46.45 39.74 -24.78
C ASP A 52 46.81 38.26 -24.84
N HIS A 53 46.77 37.59 -23.67
CA HIS A 53 47.03 36.17 -23.53
C HIS A 53 45.85 35.49 -22.86
N VAL A 54 45.43 34.33 -23.41
CA VAL A 54 44.41 33.48 -22.74
C VAL A 54 45.12 32.69 -21.65
N ARG A 55 44.87 33.06 -20.37
CA ARG A 55 45.46 32.43 -19.19
C ARG A 55 44.90 31.03 -18.98
N SER A 56 43.58 30.90 -19.03
CA SER A 56 42.91 29.63 -18.79
C SER A 56 41.57 29.58 -19.53
N VAL A 57 41.16 28.37 -19.90
CA VAL A 57 39.83 28.03 -20.39
C VAL A 57 39.09 27.37 -19.28
N VAL A 58 38.00 27.99 -18.79
CA VAL A 58 37.22 27.53 -17.67
C VAL A 58 35.87 27.03 -18.16
N SER A 59 35.52 25.81 -17.79
CA SER A 59 34.18 25.23 -18.09
C SER A 59 33.19 25.65 -17.02
N LEU A 60 32.06 26.20 -17.40
CA LEU A 60 30.94 26.55 -16.52
C LEU A 60 29.99 25.39 -16.32
N LYS A 61 30.23 24.25 -16.97
CA LYS A 61 29.43 23.05 -16.78
C LYS A 61 29.67 22.49 -15.35
N GLN A 62 28.67 21.82 -14.83
CA GLN A 62 28.84 21.04 -13.62
C GLN A 62 29.94 19.98 -13.82
N GLN A 63 30.83 19.92 -12.89
CA GLN A 63 31.96 18.98 -12.87
C GLN A 63 31.81 18.05 -11.68
N THR A 64 32.33 16.83 -11.85
CA THR A 64 32.36 15.82 -10.81
C THR A 64 33.82 15.59 -10.41
N MET A 65 34.07 15.49 -9.12
CA MET A 65 35.38 15.18 -8.57
C MET A 65 35.24 14.03 -7.57
N ASP A 66 35.94 12.95 -7.85
CA ASP A 66 36.13 11.85 -6.90
C ASP A 66 37.16 12.24 -5.86
N ILE A 67 36.80 12.13 -4.59
CA ILE A 67 37.74 12.24 -3.46
C ILE A 67 38.23 10.84 -3.18
N PRO A 68 39.56 10.61 -3.16
CA PRO A 68 40.09 9.28 -2.91
C PRO A 68 39.67 8.77 -1.52
N PRO A 69 39.51 7.44 -1.35
CA PRO A 69 39.13 6.84 -0.07
C PRO A 69 40.02 7.29 1.08
N GLN A 70 39.41 7.78 2.16
CA GLN A 70 40.12 8.32 3.33
C GLN A 70 39.82 7.50 4.58
N GLY A 71 40.87 7.13 5.32
CA GLY A 71 40.75 6.56 6.66
C GLY A 71 40.37 7.64 7.68
N VAL A 72 39.25 7.43 8.36
CA VAL A 72 38.74 8.30 9.42
C VAL A 72 38.44 7.47 10.66
N ILE A 73 38.69 8.04 11.84
CA ILE A 73 38.37 7.40 13.12
C ILE A 73 37.06 8.01 13.64
N THR A 74 36.09 7.18 13.90
CA THR A 74 34.83 7.56 14.50
C THR A 74 34.97 7.86 16.00
N LYS A 75 33.93 8.43 16.61
CA LYS A 75 33.92 8.76 18.05
C LYS A 75 34.06 7.52 18.95
N ASP A 76 33.54 6.39 18.51
CA ASP A 76 33.67 5.07 19.18
C ASP A 76 34.96 4.34 18.85
N ASN A 77 35.99 5.07 18.31
CA ASN A 77 37.33 4.62 18.03
C ASN A 77 37.44 3.51 16.98
N VAL A 78 36.54 3.46 16.02
CA VAL A 78 36.63 2.55 14.86
C VAL A 78 37.19 3.30 13.67
N THR A 79 38.23 2.70 13.02
CA THR A 79 38.79 3.25 11.78
C THR A 79 37.94 2.80 10.60
N ILE A 80 37.33 3.73 9.89
CA ILE A 80 36.53 3.47 8.69
C ILE A 80 37.18 4.13 7.48
N THR A 81 36.93 3.57 6.30
CA THR A 81 37.32 4.18 5.03
C THR A 81 36.07 4.76 4.36
N ILE A 82 36.14 6.05 4.00
CA ILE A 82 35.04 6.77 3.37
C ILE A 82 35.45 7.20 1.97
N ASP A 83 34.62 6.90 0.99
CA ASP A 83 34.73 7.30 -0.40
C ASP A 83 33.63 8.32 -0.73
N THR A 84 34.01 9.46 -1.36
CA THR A 84 33.09 10.59 -1.53
C THR A 84 33.24 11.18 -2.92
N VAL A 85 32.15 11.71 -3.46
CA VAL A 85 32.11 12.45 -4.71
C VAL A 85 31.52 13.83 -4.49
N VAL A 86 32.14 14.83 -5.10
CA VAL A 86 31.71 16.23 -5.03
C VAL A 86 31.29 16.70 -6.42
N PHE A 87 30.09 17.27 -6.49
CA PHE A 87 29.53 17.91 -7.69
C PHE A 87 29.63 19.42 -7.49
N TYR A 88 30.35 20.07 -8.38
CA TYR A 88 30.58 21.51 -8.30
C TYR A 88 30.51 22.18 -9.66
N LYS A 89 30.29 23.49 -9.68
CA LYS A 89 30.36 24.31 -10.87
C LYS A 89 31.09 25.62 -10.55
N ILE A 90 31.77 26.17 -11.57
CA ILE A 90 32.43 27.46 -11.44
C ILE A 90 31.44 28.57 -11.79
N THR A 91 31.23 29.48 -10.84
CA THR A 91 30.33 30.64 -10.95
C THR A 91 31.12 31.90 -11.31
N ASP A 92 32.33 32.08 -10.78
CA ASP A 92 33.23 33.17 -11.09
C ASP A 92 34.58 32.64 -11.60
N PRO A 93 34.78 32.63 -12.93
CA PRO A 93 36.03 32.11 -13.53
C PRO A 93 37.27 32.92 -13.15
N ALA A 94 37.15 34.23 -12.86
CA ALA A 94 38.29 35.04 -12.45
C ALA A 94 38.78 34.61 -11.07
N LYS A 95 37.89 34.49 -10.10
CA LYS A 95 38.26 34.01 -8.77
C LYS A 95 38.85 32.59 -8.81
N ALA A 96 38.24 31.69 -9.62
CA ALA A 96 38.71 30.33 -9.76
C ALA A 96 40.14 30.17 -10.29
N VAL A 97 40.62 31.18 -11.04
CA VAL A 97 41.97 31.19 -11.63
C VAL A 97 42.98 31.94 -10.78
N TYR A 98 42.57 33.00 -10.07
CA TYR A 98 43.51 33.90 -9.39
C TYR A 98 43.54 33.77 -7.86
N GLU A 99 42.43 33.36 -7.26
CA GLU A 99 42.38 33.26 -5.77
C GLU A 99 42.97 31.96 -5.24
N ILE A 100 43.05 30.92 -6.09
CA ILE A 100 43.58 29.63 -5.66
C ILE A 100 44.49 29.03 -6.78
N GLN A 101 45.58 28.41 -6.36
CA GLN A 101 46.52 27.79 -7.32
C GLN A 101 45.93 26.59 -8.04
N SER A 102 45.14 25.79 -7.32
CA SER A 102 44.44 24.61 -7.89
C SER A 102 43.14 24.41 -7.18
N LEU A 103 42.05 24.80 -7.81
CA LEU A 103 40.69 24.67 -7.30
C LEU A 103 40.38 23.22 -6.92
N LYS A 104 40.75 22.25 -7.80
CA LYS A 104 40.49 20.82 -7.52
C LYS A 104 41.17 20.35 -6.25
N LYS A 105 42.47 20.63 -6.07
CA LYS A 105 43.21 20.24 -4.85
C LYS A 105 42.67 20.96 -3.60
N GLY A 106 42.27 22.20 -3.73
CA GLY A 106 41.68 22.98 -2.63
C GLY A 106 40.38 22.33 -2.14
N ILE A 107 39.46 22.00 -3.05
CA ILE A 107 38.20 21.32 -2.72
C ILE A 107 38.49 19.94 -2.13
N GLU A 108 39.43 19.18 -2.71
CA GLU A 108 39.82 17.83 -2.23
C GLU A 108 40.32 17.87 -0.79
N TYR A 109 41.29 18.72 -0.46
CA TYR A 109 41.80 18.81 0.90
C TYR A 109 40.79 19.32 1.91
N LEU A 110 39.96 20.27 1.49
CA LEU A 110 38.87 20.78 2.32
C LEU A 110 37.83 19.68 2.61
N ALA A 111 37.45 18.93 1.57
CA ALA A 111 36.51 17.81 1.74
C ALA A 111 37.08 16.75 2.69
N ILE A 112 38.34 16.33 2.52
CA ILE A 112 38.97 15.35 3.39
C ILE A 112 39.03 15.80 4.85
N THR A 113 39.36 17.06 5.11
CA THR A 113 39.42 17.60 6.48
C THR A 113 38.05 17.74 7.09
N THR A 114 37.07 18.18 6.32
CA THR A 114 35.69 18.33 6.79
C THR A 114 35.02 16.98 7.07
N ILE A 115 35.21 15.98 6.19
CA ILE A 115 34.75 14.61 6.42
C ILE A 115 35.31 14.06 7.73
N ARG A 116 36.63 14.25 7.97
CA ARG A 116 37.27 13.80 9.20
C ARG A 116 36.69 14.47 10.43
N ASP A 117 36.37 15.75 10.36
CA ASP A 117 35.80 16.51 11.49
C ASP A 117 34.37 16.07 11.79
N ILE A 118 33.52 15.90 10.77
CA ILE A 118 32.12 15.49 10.94
C ILE A 118 32.04 14.07 11.47
N VAL A 119 32.72 13.12 10.81
CA VAL A 119 32.68 11.70 11.15
C VAL A 119 33.36 11.41 12.48
N GLY A 120 34.43 12.12 12.80
CA GLY A 120 35.11 11.99 14.10
C GLY A 120 34.24 12.37 15.30
N LYS A 121 33.13 13.07 15.10
CA LYS A 121 32.14 13.41 16.14
C LYS A 121 30.95 12.43 16.20
N MET A 122 30.87 11.49 15.27
CA MET A 122 29.75 10.55 15.14
C MET A 122 30.19 9.13 15.51
N ASP A 123 29.26 8.37 16.08
CA ASP A 123 29.44 6.94 16.28
C ASP A 123 29.28 6.19 14.95
N LEU A 124 29.82 4.98 14.84
CA LEU A 124 29.81 4.19 13.61
C LEU A 124 28.37 3.96 13.07
N ASP A 125 27.46 3.53 13.93
CA ASP A 125 26.06 3.28 13.55
C ASP A 125 25.36 4.55 13.05
N SER A 126 25.66 5.70 13.67
CA SER A 126 25.15 6.99 13.25
C SER A 126 25.70 7.41 11.89
N THR A 127 26.95 7.08 11.60
CA THR A 127 27.59 7.37 10.30
C THR A 127 26.92 6.60 9.17
N PHE A 128 26.49 5.35 9.40
CA PHE A 128 25.76 4.58 8.40
C PHE A 128 24.32 5.03 8.21
N SER A 129 23.63 5.39 9.30
CA SER A 129 22.20 5.73 9.27
C SER A 129 21.91 7.17 8.86
N SER A 130 22.89 8.09 9.02
CA SER A 130 22.71 9.54 8.83
C SER A 130 23.50 10.08 7.64
N ARG A 131 23.71 9.28 6.59
CA ARG A 131 24.46 9.69 5.38
C ARG A 131 23.96 11.00 4.79
N ASP A 132 22.65 11.18 4.70
CA ASP A 132 22.04 12.40 4.14
C ASP A 132 22.40 13.64 4.97
N ALA A 133 22.39 13.52 6.29
CA ALA A 133 22.78 14.61 7.18
C ALA A 133 24.26 14.97 7.03
N ILE A 134 25.14 13.96 6.85
CA ILE A 134 26.58 14.17 6.60
C ILE A 134 26.76 14.87 5.25
N ASN A 135 26.09 14.40 4.20
CA ASN A 135 26.15 14.99 2.86
C ASN A 135 25.72 16.47 2.87
N ASP A 136 24.63 16.80 3.57
CA ASP A 136 24.16 18.17 3.71
C ASP A 136 25.12 19.06 4.49
N GLN A 137 25.68 18.57 5.61
CA GLN A 137 26.68 19.32 6.38
C GLN A 137 27.95 19.56 5.57
N LEU A 138 28.45 18.52 4.87
CA LEU A 138 29.58 18.64 3.95
C LEU A 138 29.33 19.68 2.90
N ARG A 139 28.16 19.62 2.25
CA ARG A 139 27.78 20.57 1.19
C ARG A 139 27.81 22.01 1.71
N VAL A 140 27.20 22.28 2.86
CA VAL A 140 27.13 23.63 3.44
C VAL A 140 28.53 24.19 3.75
N ILE A 141 29.36 23.41 4.45
CA ILE A 141 30.70 23.84 4.84
C ILE A 141 31.61 24.04 3.61
N LEU A 142 31.53 23.11 2.65
CA LEU A 142 32.32 23.20 1.43
C LEU A 142 31.87 24.39 0.56
N ASP A 143 30.55 24.61 0.40
CA ASP A 143 30.01 25.73 -0.39
C ASP A 143 30.43 27.08 0.18
N GLU A 144 30.31 27.25 1.51
CA GLU A 144 30.77 28.47 2.20
C GLU A 144 32.26 28.75 2.00
N ALA A 145 33.09 27.72 2.11
CA ALA A 145 34.53 27.88 1.95
C ALA A 145 34.96 28.11 0.50
N THR A 146 34.25 27.51 -0.48
CA THR A 146 34.60 27.61 -1.90
C THR A 146 34.02 28.85 -2.59
N ASP A 147 33.10 29.56 -1.96
CA ASP A 147 32.51 30.80 -2.51
C ASP A 147 33.57 31.87 -2.77
N GLN A 148 34.58 32.00 -1.87
CA GLN A 148 35.71 32.88 -2.10
C GLN A 148 36.53 32.55 -3.35
N TRP A 149 36.51 31.29 -3.80
CA TRP A 149 37.18 30.82 -5.03
C TRP A 149 36.26 30.88 -6.24
N GLY A 150 35.05 31.45 -6.13
CA GLY A 150 34.10 31.52 -7.21
C GLY A 150 33.59 30.16 -7.69
N CYS A 151 33.51 29.19 -6.78
CA CYS A 151 33.04 27.85 -7.03
C CYS A 151 31.82 27.56 -6.15
N LYS A 152 30.79 26.99 -6.73
CA LYS A 152 29.60 26.55 -6.01
C LYS A 152 29.55 25.05 -5.92
N ILE A 153 29.33 24.53 -4.72
CA ILE A 153 29.12 23.11 -4.49
C ILE A 153 27.62 22.82 -4.60
N ASP A 154 27.24 22.08 -5.64
CA ASP A 154 25.84 21.72 -5.85
C ASP A 154 25.42 20.57 -4.93
N ARG A 155 26.26 19.52 -4.82
CA ARG A 155 25.99 18.34 -4.03
C ARG A 155 27.28 17.61 -3.63
N VAL A 156 27.25 16.98 -2.46
CA VAL A 156 28.29 16.08 -1.99
C VAL A 156 27.63 14.74 -1.65
N GLU A 157 28.24 13.64 -2.05
CA GLU A 157 27.70 12.31 -1.76
C GLU A 157 28.79 11.36 -1.30
N ILE A 158 28.49 10.65 -0.23
CA ILE A 158 29.28 9.52 0.22
C ILE A 158 28.94 8.33 -0.67
N LYS A 159 29.93 7.81 -1.38
CA LYS A 159 29.80 6.62 -2.24
C LYS A 159 29.74 5.35 -1.40
N ASP A 160 30.74 5.18 -0.54
CA ASP A 160 30.83 4.02 0.32
C ASP A 160 31.47 4.35 1.67
N ILE A 161 31.08 3.58 2.69
CA ILE A 161 31.66 3.59 4.03
C ILE A 161 32.05 2.16 4.35
N THR A 162 33.36 1.89 4.38
CA THR A 162 33.89 0.55 4.58
C THR A 162 34.54 0.44 5.96
N PRO A 163 33.94 -0.29 6.91
CA PRO A 163 34.57 -0.60 8.20
C PRO A 163 35.61 -1.72 8.05
N PRO A 164 36.50 -1.94 9.04
CA PRO A 164 37.38 -3.09 9.10
C PRO A 164 36.58 -4.41 9.03
N ALA A 165 37.24 -5.46 8.51
CA ALA A 165 36.57 -6.76 8.28
C ALA A 165 35.95 -7.34 9.56
N ASP A 166 36.68 -7.28 10.68
CA ASP A 166 36.25 -7.83 11.97
C ASP A 166 34.94 -7.14 12.46
N ILE A 167 34.89 -5.83 12.30
CA ILE A 167 33.70 -5.03 12.70
C ILE A 167 32.52 -5.33 11.77
N ARG A 168 32.79 -5.42 10.47
CA ARG A 168 31.76 -5.76 9.48
C ARG A 168 31.12 -7.12 9.78
N ASP A 169 31.93 -8.13 10.05
CA ASP A 169 31.46 -9.48 10.37
C ASP A 169 30.66 -9.53 11.69
N ALA A 170 31.07 -8.73 12.69
CA ALA A 170 30.34 -8.58 13.94
C ALA A 170 28.98 -7.90 13.73
N MET A 171 28.95 -6.81 12.96
CA MET A 171 27.73 -6.09 12.61
C MET A 171 26.77 -6.97 11.79
N GLU A 172 27.28 -7.75 10.83
CA GLU A 172 26.46 -8.67 10.05
C GLU A 172 25.78 -9.71 10.94
N LYS A 173 26.49 -10.31 11.87
CA LYS A 173 25.94 -11.26 12.84
C LYS A 173 24.89 -10.60 13.73
N GLN A 174 25.16 -9.40 14.23
CA GLN A 174 24.22 -8.64 15.05
C GLN A 174 22.96 -8.28 14.27
N MET A 175 23.09 -7.76 13.06
CA MET A 175 21.97 -7.41 12.18
C MET A 175 21.11 -8.63 11.83
N ASN A 176 21.75 -9.77 11.56
CA ASN A 176 21.03 -11.02 11.27
C ASN A 176 20.26 -11.50 12.50
N ALA A 177 20.86 -11.43 13.68
CA ALA A 177 20.18 -11.79 14.94
C ALA A 177 18.99 -10.87 15.23
N GLU A 178 19.13 -9.56 15.01
CA GLU A 178 18.06 -8.59 15.20
C GLU A 178 16.93 -8.76 14.17
N ARG A 179 17.27 -8.99 12.90
CA ARG A 179 16.29 -9.31 11.86
C ARG A 179 15.52 -10.58 12.18
N ASN A 180 16.20 -11.62 12.62
CA ASN A 180 15.55 -12.87 13.02
C ASN A 180 14.62 -12.66 14.22
N LYS A 181 15.04 -11.89 15.23
CA LYS A 181 14.21 -11.53 16.38
C LYS A 181 12.95 -10.77 15.94
N ARG A 182 13.11 -9.76 15.09
CA ARG A 182 11.98 -8.99 14.56
C ARG A 182 11.03 -9.86 13.73
N ALA A 183 11.57 -10.76 12.90
CA ALA A 183 10.77 -11.69 12.12
C ALA A 183 9.94 -12.62 12.99
N LEU A 184 10.52 -13.18 14.07
CA LEU A 184 9.79 -14.01 15.03
C LEU A 184 8.70 -13.24 15.79
N ILE A 185 8.97 -11.99 16.17
CA ILE A 185 7.97 -11.14 16.84
C ILE A 185 6.80 -10.86 15.88
N LEU A 186 7.10 -10.43 14.64
CA LEU A 186 6.07 -10.14 13.63
C LEU A 186 5.26 -11.39 13.27
N GLN A 187 5.92 -12.56 13.18
CA GLN A 187 5.23 -13.83 12.94
C GLN A 187 4.27 -14.17 14.09
N ALA A 188 4.74 -14.12 15.33
CA ALA A 188 3.92 -14.39 16.51
C ALA A 188 2.74 -13.40 16.64
N GLU A 189 2.96 -12.15 16.32
CA GLU A 189 1.92 -11.12 16.31
C GLU A 189 0.89 -11.34 15.19
N GLY A 190 1.37 -11.74 14.01
CA GLY A 190 0.53 -12.14 12.87
C GLY A 190 -0.34 -13.38 13.20
N GLU A 191 0.24 -14.41 13.80
CA GLU A 191 -0.48 -15.61 14.26
C GLU A 191 -1.53 -15.26 15.31
N ARG A 192 -1.17 -14.44 16.30
CA ARG A 192 -2.11 -13.96 17.31
C ARG A 192 -3.28 -13.19 16.70
N GLN A 193 -2.98 -12.24 15.81
CA GLN A 193 -4.01 -11.43 15.16
C GLN A 193 -4.91 -12.29 14.28
N SER A 194 -4.33 -13.23 13.55
CA SER A 194 -5.09 -14.19 12.73
C SER A 194 -6.03 -15.03 13.59
N ALA A 195 -5.55 -15.56 14.73
CA ALA A 195 -6.37 -16.34 15.65
C ALA A 195 -7.53 -15.52 16.25
N ILE A 196 -7.29 -14.25 16.60
CA ILE A 196 -8.33 -13.34 17.09
C ILE A 196 -9.37 -13.11 15.98
N THR A 197 -8.95 -12.77 14.78
CA THR A 197 -9.86 -12.50 13.65
C THR A 197 -10.70 -13.72 13.29
N ILE A 198 -10.12 -14.92 13.31
CA ILE A 198 -10.84 -16.19 13.09
C ILE A 198 -11.88 -16.42 14.20
N ALA A 199 -11.50 -16.21 15.45
CA ALA A 199 -12.42 -16.39 16.58
C ALA A 199 -13.57 -15.38 16.57
N GLU A 200 -13.30 -14.14 16.22
CA GLU A 200 -14.32 -13.11 16.03
C GLU A 200 -15.27 -13.44 14.87
N GLY A 201 -14.74 -13.89 13.75
CA GLY A 201 -15.52 -14.35 12.60
C GLY A 201 -16.41 -15.55 12.92
N GLN A 202 -15.89 -16.52 13.66
CA GLN A 202 -16.67 -17.68 14.13
C GLN A 202 -17.79 -17.27 15.10
N LYS A 203 -17.51 -16.35 16.02
CA LYS A 203 -18.51 -15.80 16.94
C LYS A 203 -19.62 -15.09 16.18
N GLU A 204 -19.28 -14.23 15.24
CA GLU A 204 -20.24 -13.49 14.41
C GLU A 204 -21.10 -14.44 13.55
N ALA A 205 -20.46 -15.42 12.93
CA ALA A 205 -21.17 -16.46 12.16
C ALA A 205 -22.14 -17.26 13.04
N ALA A 206 -21.75 -17.63 14.26
CA ALA A 206 -22.62 -18.33 15.19
C ALA A 206 -23.82 -17.49 15.65
N ILE A 207 -23.61 -16.19 15.89
CA ILE A 207 -24.70 -15.25 16.23
C ILE A 207 -25.69 -15.13 15.06
N LEU A 208 -25.18 -14.88 13.85
CA LEU A 208 -26.02 -14.77 12.64
C LEU A 208 -26.82 -16.06 12.37
N GLN A 209 -26.19 -17.23 12.58
CA GLN A 209 -26.87 -18.51 12.44
C GLN A 209 -28.00 -18.66 13.46
N ALA A 210 -27.75 -18.32 14.73
CA ALA A 210 -28.74 -18.38 15.77
C ALA A 210 -29.91 -17.41 15.54
N GLU A 211 -29.64 -16.23 15.04
CA GLU A 211 -30.67 -15.25 14.65
C GLU A 211 -31.51 -15.74 13.45
N ALA A 212 -30.87 -16.31 12.44
CA ALA A 212 -31.55 -16.89 11.29
C ALA A 212 -32.44 -18.08 11.70
N ASP A 213 -31.97 -18.94 12.57
CA ASP A 213 -32.76 -20.06 13.10
C ASP A 213 -33.96 -19.60 13.92
N LYS A 214 -33.76 -18.57 14.75
CA LYS A 214 -34.85 -17.93 15.50
C LYS A 214 -35.90 -17.34 14.56
N GLU A 215 -35.46 -16.57 13.59
CA GLU A 215 -36.39 -15.95 12.63
C GLU A 215 -37.12 -17.00 11.79
N SER A 216 -36.41 -18.03 11.34
CA SER A 216 -37.02 -19.16 10.62
C SER A 216 -38.10 -19.85 11.43
N LYS A 217 -37.84 -20.12 12.73
CA LYS A 217 -38.84 -20.73 13.64
C LYS A 217 -40.05 -19.82 13.83
N ILE A 218 -39.83 -18.51 14.02
CA ILE A 218 -40.92 -17.55 14.18
C ILE A 218 -41.76 -17.50 12.92
N ARG A 219 -41.13 -17.40 11.72
CA ARG A 219 -41.87 -17.38 10.45
C ARG A 219 -42.62 -18.65 10.17
N ARG A 220 -42.06 -19.83 10.53
CA ARG A 220 -42.79 -21.11 10.41
C ARG A 220 -43.98 -21.16 11.35
N ALA A 221 -43.81 -20.82 12.63
CA ALA A 221 -44.92 -20.80 13.58
C ALA A 221 -46.02 -19.80 13.19
N ALA A 222 -45.66 -18.64 12.70
CA ALA A 222 -46.64 -17.67 12.18
C ALA A 222 -47.38 -18.19 10.93
N GLY A 223 -46.67 -18.85 10.02
CA GLY A 223 -47.27 -19.49 8.86
C GLY A 223 -48.26 -20.62 9.23
N GLU A 224 -47.85 -21.48 10.18
CA GLU A 224 -48.70 -22.56 10.68
C GLU A 224 -49.94 -22.02 11.40
N ALA A 225 -49.80 -20.98 12.22
CA ALA A 225 -50.91 -20.35 12.92
C ALA A 225 -51.92 -19.71 11.90
N GLU A 226 -51.38 -19.05 10.86
CA GLU A 226 -52.24 -18.49 9.83
C GLU A 226 -52.93 -19.54 8.95
N ALA A 227 -52.20 -20.64 8.64
CA ALA A 227 -52.79 -21.78 7.95
C ALA A 227 -53.90 -22.46 8.77
N ILE A 228 -53.70 -22.68 10.09
CA ILE A 228 -54.73 -23.23 10.96
C ILE A 228 -55.96 -22.29 11.03
N LYS A 229 -55.70 -20.98 11.12
CA LYS A 229 -56.79 -19.98 11.14
C LYS A 229 -57.62 -19.97 9.85
N GLN A 230 -56.91 -20.05 8.69
CA GLN A 230 -57.60 -20.10 7.39
C GLN A 230 -58.40 -21.39 7.24
N VAL A 231 -57.83 -22.54 7.65
CA VAL A 231 -58.57 -23.83 7.65
C VAL A 231 -59.79 -23.77 8.58
N ALA A 232 -59.65 -23.22 9.80
CA ALA A 232 -60.74 -23.05 10.73
C ALA A 232 -61.85 -22.12 10.17
N GLN A 233 -61.47 -21.01 9.53
CA GLN A 233 -62.41 -20.11 8.90
C GLN A 233 -63.10 -20.77 7.70
N ALA A 234 -62.37 -21.56 6.90
CA ALA A 234 -62.95 -22.28 5.78
C ALA A 234 -63.97 -23.34 6.26
N LYS A 235 -63.64 -24.08 7.33
CA LYS A 235 -64.56 -25.04 7.98
C LYS A 235 -65.80 -24.37 8.59
N ALA A 236 -65.59 -23.21 9.24
CA ALA A 236 -66.73 -22.44 9.77
C ALA A 236 -67.68 -21.98 8.65
N LYS A 237 -67.13 -21.47 7.52
CA LYS A 237 -67.94 -21.12 6.36
C LYS A 237 -68.62 -22.33 5.70
N GLU A 238 -67.97 -23.46 5.66
CA GLU A 238 -68.54 -24.71 5.14
C GLU A 238 -69.73 -25.11 6.01
N VAL A 239 -69.60 -25.13 7.34
CA VAL A 239 -70.67 -25.41 8.25
C VAL A 239 -71.84 -24.41 8.12
N GLU A 240 -71.51 -23.11 8.03
CA GLU A 240 -72.52 -22.06 7.83
C GLU A 240 -73.27 -22.24 6.54
N MET A 241 -72.61 -22.56 5.43
CA MET A 241 -73.22 -22.85 4.16
C MET A 241 -74.12 -24.09 4.20
N ILE A 242 -73.67 -25.16 4.87
CA ILE A 242 -74.44 -26.38 5.06
C ILE A 242 -75.68 -26.09 5.89
N TYR A 243 -75.61 -25.32 6.98
CA TYR A 243 -76.72 -24.93 7.81
C TYR A 243 -77.69 -24.02 7.06
N ALA A 244 -77.18 -23.07 6.29
CA ALA A 244 -78.00 -22.19 5.45
C ALA A 244 -78.73 -22.96 4.36
N ALA A 245 -78.08 -23.92 3.72
CA ALA A 245 -78.66 -24.83 2.73
C ALA A 245 -79.79 -25.72 3.35
N MET A 246 -79.50 -26.30 4.53
CA MET A 246 -80.50 -27.11 5.27
C MET A 246 -81.72 -26.29 5.67
N LYS A 247 -81.51 -25.04 6.15
CA LYS A 247 -82.65 -24.16 6.55
C LYS A 247 -83.51 -23.75 5.36
N LYS A 248 -82.91 -23.67 4.14
CA LYS A 248 -83.57 -23.29 2.92
C LYS A 248 -84.36 -24.44 2.26
N ALA A 249 -83.97 -25.68 2.57
CA ALA A 249 -84.54 -26.90 1.97
C ALA A 249 -85.69 -27.52 2.73
N GLU A 250 -86.21 -26.92 3.85
CA GLU A 250 -87.30 -27.46 4.70
C GLU A 250 -87.07 -28.96 4.89
N PRO A 251 -86.23 -29.38 5.85
CA PRO A 251 -85.75 -30.76 5.95
C PRO A 251 -86.88 -31.74 6.24
N ASP A 252 -87.19 -32.60 5.26
CA ASP A 252 -88.07 -33.74 5.46
C ASP A 252 -87.36 -34.79 6.33
N GLU A 253 -88.10 -35.52 7.16
CA GLU A 253 -87.60 -36.51 8.12
C GLU A 253 -86.64 -37.55 7.48
N LYS A 254 -86.80 -37.83 6.20
CA LYS A 254 -85.94 -38.69 5.38
C LYS A 254 -84.54 -38.12 5.13
N LEU A 255 -84.42 -36.77 4.98
CA LEU A 255 -83.12 -36.12 4.74
C LEU A 255 -82.23 -36.10 6.00
N VAL A 256 -82.91 -35.98 7.19
CA VAL A 256 -82.20 -36.08 8.49
C VAL A 256 -81.63 -37.50 8.73
N GLN A 257 -82.45 -38.51 8.35
CA GLN A 257 -82.04 -39.91 8.40
C GLN A 257 -80.83 -40.22 7.47
N LEU A 258 -80.82 -39.67 6.23
CA LEU A 258 -79.77 -39.85 5.26
C LEU A 258 -78.46 -39.18 5.78
N LYS A 259 -78.57 -38.01 6.37
CA LYS A 259 -77.40 -37.29 6.94
C LYS A 259 -76.85 -37.94 8.19
N SER A 260 -77.69 -38.58 8.99
CA SER A 260 -77.22 -39.38 10.13
C SER A 260 -76.47 -40.64 9.66
N LEU A 261 -76.89 -41.28 8.56
CA LEU A 261 -76.19 -42.39 7.93
C LEU A 261 -74.81 -41.98 7.40
N GLU A 262 -74.73 -40.82 6.70
CA GLU A 262 -73.43 -40.28 6.19
C GLU A 262 -72.46 -39.94 7.32
N SER A 263 -72.96 -39.45 8.46
CA SER A 263 -72.13 -39.20 9.64
C SER A 263 -71.64 -40.51 10.33
N LEU A 264 -72.47 -41.55 10.29
CA LEU A 264 -72.11 -42.90 10.76
C LEU A 264 -71.05 -43.55 9.84
N GLU A 265 -71.13 -43.36 8.52
CA GLU A 265 -70.15 -43.85 7.55
C GLU A 265 -68.78 -43.18 7.82
N LYS A 266 -68.73 -41.88 8.05
CA LYS A 266 -67.52 -41.17 8.43
C LYS A 266 -66.93 -41.57 9.77
N ILE A 267 -67.78 -42.03 10.70
CA ILE A 267 -67.31 -42.54 12.00
C ILE A 267 -66.78 -43.97 11.84
N ALA A 268 -67.42 -44.77 10.93
CA ALA A 268 -66.98 -46.13 10.67
C ALA A 268 -65.64 -46.24 9.88
N ASP A 269 -65.34 -45.20 9.07
CA ASP A 269 -64.08 -45.08 8.29
C ASP A 269 -62.90 -44.53 9.10
N GLY A 270 -63.12 -44.15 10.36
CA GLY A 270 -62.08 -43.70 11.29
C GLY A 270 -61.35 -44.85 11.93
N GLU A 271 -60.03 -44.72 12.15
CA GLU A 271 -59.15 -45.72 12.73
C GLU A 271 -59.49 -46.11 14.20
N ALA A 272 -60.61 -45.63 14.79
CA ALA A 272 -61.00 -45.92 16.18
C ALA A 272 -61.91 -47.15 16.27
N ASN A 273 -61.43 -48.22 16.79
CA ASN A 273 -62.07 -49.55 16.93
C ASN A 273 -63.17 -49.66 17.99
N LYS A 274 -63.63 -48.55 18.60
CA LYS A 274 -64.72 -48.57 19.59
C LYS A 274 -65.66 -47.36 19.44
N VAL A 275 -66.83 -47.60 18.95
CA VAL A 275 -67.90 -46.57 18.84
C VAL A 275 -68.89 -46.76 19.97
N PHE A 276 -69.02 -45.81 20.90
CA PHE A 276 -70.07 -45.76 21.94
C PHE A 276 -71.29 -45.07 21.32
N ILE A 277 -72.32 -45.85 21.05
CA ILE A 277 -73.59 -45.33 20.54
C ILE A 277 -74.56 -45.20 21.74
N PRO A 278 -75.11 -44.00 22.02
CA PRO A 278 -76.13 -43.83 23.06
C PRO A 278 -77.37 -44.68 22.74
N PHE A 279 -77.97 -45.28 23.85
CA PHE A 279 -79.07 -46.21 23.69
C PHE A 279 -80.31 -45.68 22.95
N GLU A 280 -80.49 -44.36 22.91
CA GLU A 280 -81.56 -43.69 22.19
C GLU A 280 -81.37 -43.68 20.65
N ALA A 281 -80.19 -43.84 20.17
CA ALA A 281 -79.90 -43.96 18.75
C ALA A 281 -80.05 -45.39 18.19
N THR A 282 -80.09 -46.42 19.07
CA THR A 282 -80.25 -47.81 18.69
C THR A 282 -81.69 -48.16 18.22
N SER A 283 -82.66 -47.39 18.65
CA SER A 283 -84.05 -47.59 18.16
C SER A 283 -84.24 -47.21 16.64
N ALA A 284 -83.47 -46.30 16.15
CA ALA A 284 -83.42 -45.93 14.74
C ALA A 284 -82.59 -46.90 13.85
N LEU A 285 -81.62 -47.59 14.44
CA LEU A 285 -80.78 -48.58 13.80
C LEU A 285 -81.38 -49.95 13.71
N SER A 286 -82.31 -50.31 14.68
CA SER A 286 -82.99 -51.59 14.70
C SER A 286 -83.96 -51.79 13.49
N SER A 287 -84.41 -50.72 12.92
CA SER A 287 -85.30 -50.74 11.71
C SER A 287 -84.54 -51.10 10.42
N LEU A 288 -83.21 -51.12 10.41
CA LEU A 288 -82.46 -51.24 9.17
C LEU A 288 -81.61 -52.56 9.02
N GLY A 289 -81.83 -53.57 9.80
CA GLY A 289 -81.22 -54.90 9.55
C GLY A 289 -79.68 -54.98 9.43
N ALA A 290 -79.00 -53.85 9.50
CA ALA A 290 -77.56 -53.70 9.22
C ALA A 290 -76.64 -54.12 10.38
N VAL A 291 -77.15 -54.14 11.59
CA VAL A 291 -76.33 -54.52 12.82
C VAL A 291 -75.94 -55.99 12.77
N LYS A 292 -76.71 -56.86 12.08
CA LYS A 292 -76.41 -58.30 12.01
C LYS A 292 -75.29 -58.65 11.05
N GLU A 293 -75.00 -57.79 10.09
CA GLU A 293 -73.90 -57.98 9.13
C GLU A 293 -72.55 -57.55 9.65
N ILE A 294 -72.55 -56.41 10.39
CA ILE A 294 -71.33 -55.86 10.98
C ILE A 294 -70.77 -56.74 12.08
N LEU A 295 -71.63 -57.37 12.88
CA LEU A 295 -71.22 -58.30 13.95
C LEU A 295 -70.78 -59.68 13.42
N LYS A 296 -70.98 -60.01 12.14
CA LYS A 296 -70.66 -61.31 11.54
C LYS A 296 -69.28 -61.34 10.90
N ASP A 297 -68.69 -60.19 10.59
CA ASP A 297 -67.40 -60.08 9.93
C ASP A 297 -66.20 -60.13 10.89
N ASP A 298 -66.41 -59.84 12.14
CA ASP A 298 -65.34 -59.84 13.16
C ASP A 298 -64.93 -61.26 13.64
N THR A 299 -65.66 -62.29 13.26
CA THR A 299 -65.33 -63.70 13.64
C THR A 299 -64.44 -64.40 12.57
N LYS A 300 -64.13 -63.74 11.47
CA LYS A 300 -63.34 -64.34 10.35
C LYS A 300 -61.88 -63.83 10.24
N LYS A 301 -61.44 -62.94 11.10
CA LYS A 301 -60.00 -62.45 11.08
C LYS A 301 -59.18 -62.85 12.29
N SER A 302 -59.65 -63.91 13.05
CA SER A 302 -58.83 -64.57 14.09
C SER A 302 -58.64 -66.02 13.72
N LYS A 303 -57.85 -66.29 12.67
CA LYS A 303 -57.11 -67.53 12.54
C LYS A 303 -55.85 -67.21 11.69
#